data_e2214654e6c3f731d32b069154d57339
#
_entry.id   e2214654e6c3f731d32b069154d57339
#
_cell.length_a   1.000
_cell.length_b   1.000
_cell.length_c   1.000
_cell.angle_alpha   90.00
_cell.angle_beta   90.00
_cell.angle_gamma   90.00
#
_symmetry.space_group_name_H-M   'P 1'
#
loop_
_entity.id
_entity.type
_entity.pdbx_description
1 polymer ?
#
loop_
_entity_poly.entity_id
_entity_poly.type
_entity_poly.pdbx_seq_one_letter_code
_entity_poly.pdbx_strand_id
1 'polypeptide(L)'
;IWGGNFTVIKIGLHDMPPMLLAALRYTFTALPLIFFIRKPAIEWRYILAYGLTIGFGQFACLFYAMTIGMPAGIASMILQSQAFFTIIFAFFLLKEPIKARQMLGFFVAFLGLYYIGGINDVNLVFSIPGFALFLTVAAAAFWGISNVIVRLASHKAASRGEKLDTLSLVAWSSLVPPLPLLAMALLMDSPATLWTSLMNIKGSAIFSIAYLAYGGTILGSTCWSRLLTKHPAGSIAPFSLLVPISGLLIAQVVLGERLSASQWLGSAIILLGLIICNTNFSSLRIMLSGRSGNS
;
A
#
# COMPACT_ATOMS: atom_id res chain seq x y z
N ILE A 1 5.09 -1.81 -11.76
CA ILE A 1 3.60 -1.78 -11.68
C ILE A 1 3.17 -1.02 -10.43
N TRP A 2 3.45 -1.48 -9.21
CA TRP A 2 2.92 -0.90 -7.98
C TRP A 2 3.34 0.56 -7.73
N GLY A 3 4.54 0.97 -8.11
CA GLY A 3 4.95 2.37 -8.04
C GLY A 3 4.08 3.27 -8.92
N GLY A 4 3.75 2.82 -10.13
CA GLY A 4 2.85 3.54 -11.04
C GLY A 4 1.40 3.67 -10.55
N ASN A 5 0.94 2.82 -9.61
CA ASN A 5 -0.41 2.88 -9.08
C ASN A 5 -0.78 4.27 -8.56
N PHE A 6 0.14 4.95 -7.86
CA PHE A 6 -0.11 6.27 -7.27
C PHE A 6 -0.35 7.33 -8.34
N THR A 7 0.46 7.32 -9.40
CA THR A 7 0.27 8.20 -10.56
C THR A 7 -1.06 7.92 -11.25
N VAL A 8 -1.39 6.64 -11.46
CA VAL A 8 -2.65 6.24 -12.10
C VAL A 8 -3.86 6.58 -11.23
N ILE A 9 -3.78 6.44 -9.92
CA ILE A 9 -4.82 6.93 -8.99
C ILE A 9 -5.03 8.43 -9.20
N LYS A 10 -3.95 9.23 -9.22
CA LYS A 10 -4.06 10.69 -9.40
C LYS A 10 -4.69 11.07 -10.72
N ILE A 11 -4.38 10.35 -11.81
CA ILE A 11 -5.02 10.53 -13.13
C ILE A 11 -6.52 10.24 -13.03
N GLY A 12 -6.92 9.14 -12.42
CA GLY A 12 -8.34 8.78 -12.27
C GLY A 12 -9.13 9.75 -11.39
N LEU A 13 -8.50 10.28 -10.34
CA LEU A 13 -9.10 11.25 -9.42
C LEU A 13 -9.35 12.62 -10.05
N HIS A 14 -8.72 12.93 -11.18
CA HIS A 14 -9.02 14.14 -11.93
C HIS A 14 -10.44 14.12 -12.54
N ASP A 15 -10.95 12.96 -12.89
CA ASP A 15 -12.18 12.82 -13.65
C ASP A 15 -13.30 12.06 -12.91
N MET A 16 -13.01 11.52 -11.71
CA MET A 16 -13.96 10.70 -10.96
C MET A 16 -13.86 10.92 -9.46
N PRO A 17 -14.99 10.96 -8.73
CA PRO A 17 -15.01 11.00 -7.26
C PRO A 17 -14.18 9.88 -6.65
N PRO A 18 -13.41 10.15 -5.57
CA PRO A 18 -12.42 9.22 -5.05
C PRO A 18 -13.01 7.89 -4.59
N MET A 19 -14.13 7.93 -3.89
CA MET A 19 -14.75 6.70 -3.37
C MET A 19 -15.40 5.88 -4.47
N LEU A 20 -15.95 6.53 -5.52
CA LEU A 20 -16.49 5.84 -6.68
C LEU A 20 -15.38 5.15 -7.48
N LEU A 21 -14.26 5.83 -7.72
CA LEU A 21 -13.10 5.26 -8.40
C LEU A 21 -12.57 4.02 -7.64
N ALA A 22 -12.46 4.12 -6.32
CA ALA A 22 -12.03 3.02 -5.48
C ALA A 22 -13.02 1.85 -5.49
N ALA A 23 -14.33 2.12 -5.46
CA ALA A 23 -15.36 1.10 -5.53
C ALA A 23 -15.33 0.34 -6.86
N LEU A 24 -15.28 1.07 -7.98
CA LEU A 24 -15.22 0.47 -9.32
C LEU A 24 -13.97 -0.39 -9.51
N ARG A 25 -12.81 0.09 -9.10
CA ARG A 25 -11.57 -0.69 -9.16
C ARG A 25 -11.73 -2.05 -8.47
N TYR A 26 -12.30 -2.09 -7.24
CA TYR A 26 -12.49 -3.34 -6.51
C TYR A 26 -13.57 -4.22 -7.12
N THR A 27 -14.65 -3.62 -7.63
CA THR A 27 -15.70 -4.33 -8.38
C THR A 27 -15.11 -5.04 -9.60
N PHE A 28 -14.32 -4.34 -10.41
CA PHE A 28 -13.67 -4.92 -11.59
C PHE A 28 -12.50 -5.87 -11.26
N THR A 29 -11.93 -5.77 -10.07
CA THR A 29 -10.99 -6.79 -9.57
C THR A 29 -11.73 -8.07 -9.18
N ALA A 30 -12.82 -7.94 -8.41
CA ALA A 30 -13.53 -9.07 -7.83
C ALA A 30 -14.29 -9.88 -8.88
N LEU A 31 -15.10 -9.19 -9.72
CA LEU A 31 -16.04 -9.87 -10.62
C LEU A 31 -15.40 -10.91 -11.55
N PRO A 32 -14.30 -10.64 -12.27
CA PRO A 32 -13.72 -11.70 -13.09
C PRO A 32 -13.09 -12.82 -12.25
N LEU A 33 -12.45 -12.48 -11.12
CA LEU A 33 -11.66 -13.45 -10.37
C LEU A 33 -12.51 -14.49 -9.63
N ILE A 34 -13.64 -14.11 -9.07
CA ILE A 34 -14.50 -15.03 -8.29
C ILE A 34 -15.08 -16.18 -9.12
N PHE A 35 -15.18 -16.02 -10.45
CA PHE A 35 -15.65 -17.08 -11.33
C PHE A 35 -14.59 -18.13 -11.62
N PHE A 36 -13.30 -17.76 -11.51
CA PHE A 36 -12.17 -18.61 -11.85
C PHE A 36 -11.37 -19.09 -10.63
N ILE A 37 -11.49 -18.37 -9.50
CA ILE A 37 -10.68 -18.60 -8.31
C ILE A 37 -11.58 -19.09 -7.18
N ARG A 38 -11.29 -20.27 -6.65
CA ARG A 38 -12.02 -20.83 -5.51
C ARG A 38 -11.75 -19.98 -4.25
N LYS A 39 -12.77 -19.95 -3.39
CA LYS A 39 -12.64 -19.31 -2.07
C LYS A 39 -11.49 -19.96 -1.28
N PRO A 40 -10.62 -19.16 -0.62
CA PRO A 40 -9.57 -19.72 0.23
C PRO A 40 -10.20 -20.48 1.41
N ALA A 41 -9.53 -21.57 1.84
CA ALA A 41 -9.98 -22.45 2.91
C ALA A 41 -9.78 -21.81 4.30
N ILE A 42 -10.22 -20.57 4.45
CA ILE A 42 -10.21 -19.80 5.71
C ILE A 42 -11.61 -19.29 6.08
N GLU A 43 -11.76 -18.89 7.31
CA GLU A 43 -13.00 -18.33 7.81
C GLU A 43 -13.30 -16.96 7.20
N TRP A 44 -14.59 -16.68 6.97
CA TRP A 44 -15.05 -15.40 6.41
C TRP A 44 -14.57 -14.17 7.18
N ARG A 45 -14.40 -14.27 8.49
CA ARG A 45 -13.89 -13.17 9.32
C ARG A 45 -12.53 -12.62 8.84
N TYR A 46 -11.63 -13.49 8.35
CA TYR A 46 -10.33 -13.05 7.80
C TYR A 46 -10.49 -12.38 6.44
N ILE A 47 -11.39 -12.89 5.59
CA ILE A 47 -11.69 -12.29 4.29
C ILE A 47 -12.30 -10.90 4.47
N LEU A 48 -13.29 -10.79 5.37
CA LEU A 48 -13.95 -9.52 5.70
C LEU A 48 -12.96 -8.53 6.32
N ALA A 49 -12.21 -8.96 7.34
CA ALA A 49 -11.23 -8.11 8.02
C ALA A 49 -10.14 -7.61 7.06
N TYR A 50 -9.62 -8.46 6.19
CA TYR A 50 -8.65 -8.08 5.18
C TYR A 50 -9.26 -7.11 4.15
N GLY A 51 -10.45 -7.40 3.63
CA GLY A 51 -11.14 -6.51 2.69
C GLY A 51 -11.48 -5.14 3.28
N LEU A 52 -11.94 -5.10 4.56
CA LEU A 52 -12.23 -3.84 5.24
C LEU A 52 -10.96 -3.04 5.55
N THR A 53 -9.87 -3.68 5.91
CA THR A 53 -8.64 -2.96 6.25
C THR A 53 -7.89 -2.49 5.01
N ILE A 54 -7.49 -3.41 4.13
CA ILE A 54 -6.70 -3.02 2.94
C ILE A 54 -7.57 -2.46 1.83
N GLY A 55 -8.79 -3.00 1.64
CA GLY A 55 -9.63 -2.60 0.53
C GLY A 55 -10.40 -1.30 0.80
N PHE A 56 -11.03 -1.19 1.95
CA PHE A 56 -11.78 0.01 2.32
C PHE A 56 -10.89 1.01 3.07
N GLY A 57 -10.40 0.69 4.26
CA GLY A 57 -9.71 1.66 5.12
C GLY A 57 -8.49 2.29 4.46
N GLN A 58 -7.58 1.48 3.92
CA GLN A 58 -6.39 2.00 3.26
C GLN A 58 -6.72 2.87 2.05
N PHE A 59 -7.57 2.38 1.14
CA PHE A 59 -7.80 3.09 -0.12
C PHE A 59 -8.76 4.26 0.02
N ALA A 60 -9.75 4.21 0.92
CA ALA A 60 -10.56 5.38 1.24
C ALA A 60 -9.70 6.53 1.76
N CYS A 61 -8.83 6.25 2.73
CA CYS A 61 -7.90 7.25 3.26
C CYS A 61 -6.94 7.76 2.18
N LEU A 62 -6.32 6.88 1.40
CA LEU A 62 -5.33 7.24 0.39
C LEU A 62 -5.96 8.07 -0.74
N PHE A 63 -7.09 7.62 -1.32
CA PHE A 63 -7.71 8.31 -2.45
C PHE A 63 -8.20 9.68 -2.03
N TYR A 64 -8.82 9.79 -0.85
CA TYR A 64 -9.25 11.09 -0.35
C TYR A 64 -8.06 12.01 -0.02
N ALA A 65 -6.99 11.49 0.59
CA ALA A 65 -5.76 12.26 0.81
C ALA A 65 -5.21 12.84 -0.50
N MET A 66 -5.18 12.05 -1.56
CA MET A 66 -4.70 12.50 -2.87
C MET A 66 -5.63 13.53 -3.53
N THR A 67 -6.93 13.47 -3.26
CA THR A 67 -7.90 14.46 -3.73
C THR A 67 -7.70 15.81 -3.05
N ILE A 68 -7.40 15.83 -1.75
CA ILE A 68 -7.22 17.05 -0.97
C ILE A 68 -5.77 17.57 -0.96
N GLY A 69 -4.90 17.08 -1.85
CA GLY A 69 -3.60 17.68 -2.10
C GLY A 69 -2.37 16.82 -1.78
N MET A 70 -2.52 15.54 -1.40
CA MET A 70 -1.36 14.65 -1.25
C MET A 70 -0.73 14.37 -2.62
N PRO A 71 0.57 14.67 -2.83
CA PRO A 71 1.28 14.31 -4.05
C PRO A 71 1.44 12.79 -4.18
N ALA A 72 1.31 12.27 -5.40
CA ALA A 72 1.37 10.83 -5.67
C ALA A 72 2.72 10.21 -5.31
N GLY A 73 3.81 10.90 -5.64
CA GLY A 73 5.16 10.46 -5.30
C GLY A 73 5.38 10.36 -3.78
N ILE A 74 4.97 11.39 -3.04
CA ILE A 74 5.09 11.41 -1.58
C ILE A 74 4.17 10.37 -0.92
N ALA A 75 2.95 10.20 -1.43
CA ALA A 75 2.04 9.16 -0.94
C ALA A 75 2.69 7.77 -1.02
N SER A 76 3.41 7.49 -2.12
CA SER A 76 4.12 6.23 -2.31
C SER A 76 5.20 5.98 -1.27
N MET A 77 5.87 7.03 -0.80
CA MET A 77 6.89 6.98 0.25
C MET A 77 6.28 6.77 1.64
N ILE A 78 5.29 7.62 2.00
CA ILE A 78 4.66 7.57 3.32
C ILE A 78 3.96 6.23 3.53
N LEU A 79 3.34 5.68 2.48
CA LEU A 79 2.63 4.42 2.58
C LEU A 79 3.56 3.24 2.95
N GLN A 80 4.86 3.34 2.70
CA GLN A 80 5.84 2.34 3.13
C GLN A 80 6.02 2.27 4.66
N SER A 81 5.55 3.28 5.39
CA SER A 81 5.49 3.22 6.86
C SER A 81 4.56 2.10 7.37
N GLN A 82 3.76 1.48 6.48
CA GLN A 82 3.00 0.27 6.77
C GLN A 82 3.86 -0.86 7.38
N ALA A 83 5.16 -0.93 7.03
CA ALA A 83 6.07 -1.92 7.59
C ALA A 83 6.23 -1.74 9.11
N PHE A 84 6.29 -0.48 9.57
CA PHE A 84 6.38 -0.15 10.98
C PHE A 84 5.06 -0.45 11.70
N PHE A 85 3.92 -0.05 11.12
CA PHE A 85 2.60 -0.38 11.67
C PHE A 85 2.39 -1.89 11.76
N THR A 86 2.88 -2.66 10.77
CA THR A 86 2.84 -4.13 10.82
C THR A 86 3.56 -4.66 12.06
N ILE A 87 4.72 -4.12 12.41
CA ILE A 87 5.48 -4.54 13.59
C ILE A 87 4.75 -4.17 14.88
N ILE A 88 4.19 -2.94 14.95
CA ILE A 88 3.41 -2.48 16.11
C ILE A 88 2.20 -3.41 16.33
N PHE A 89 1.41 -3.64 15.28
CA PHE A 89 0.23 -4.51 15.40
C PHE A 89 0.61 -5.98 15.66
N ALA A 90 1.74 -6.47 15.12
CA ALA A 90 2.24 -7.80 15.44
C ALA A 90 2.64 -7.93 16.91
N PHE A 91 3.24 -6.89 17.49
CA PHE A 91 3.54 -6.86 18.91
C PHE A 91 2.29 -7.00 19.78
N PHE A 92 1.24 -6.22 19.50
CA PHE A 92 0.01 -6.25 20.29
C PHE A 92 -0.85 -7.50 20.03
N LEU A 93 -1.01 -7.91 18.77
CA LEU A 93 -1.94 -8.98 18.38
C LEU A 93 -1.30 -10.37 18.37
N LEU A 94 -0.02 -10.47 18.01
CA LEU A 94 0.71 -11.74 17.93
C LEU A 94 1.71 -11.92 19.09
N LYS A 95 1.84 -10.90 19.96
CA LYS A 95 2.80 -10.86 21.08
C LYS A 95 4.26 -11.08 20.62
N GLU A 96 4.60 -10.62 19.45
CA GLU A 96 5.96 -10.70 18.91
C GLU A 96 6.83 -9.58 19.49
N PRO A 97 8.03 -9.86 20.02
CA PRO A 97 8.88 -8.82 20.59
C PRO A 97 9.40 -7.88 19.50
N ILE A 98 9.37 -6.58 19.78
CA ILE A 98 10.01 -5.57 18.93
C ILE A 98 11.52 -5.59 19.16
N LYS A 99 12.30 -5.75 18.09
CA LYS A 99 13.76 -5.74 18.16
C LYS A 99 14.28 -4.31 18.23
N ALA A 100 15.40 -4.09 18.94
CA ALA A 100 16.01 -2.76 19.09
C ALA A 100 16.26 -2.05 17.74
N ARG A 101 16.71 -2.80 16.71
CA ARG A 101 16.92 -2.27 15.38
C ARG A 101 15.61 -1.76 14.71
N GLN A 102 14.47 -2.42 15.00
CA GLN A 102 13.17 -1.98 14.50
C GLN A 102 12.79 -0.66 15.16
N MET A 103 13.05 -0.50 16.47
CA MET A 103 12.84 0.78 17.16
C MET A 103 13.72 1.89 16.57
N LEU A 104 14.99 1.60 16.27
CA LEU A 104 15.85 2.57 15.58
C LEU A 104 15.33 2.94 14.20
N GLY A 105 14.90 1.95 13.40
CA GLY A 105 14.27 2.18 12.10
C GLY A 105 13.01 3.03 12.18
N PHE A 106 12.18 2.82 13.21
CA PHE A 106 11.03 3.67 13.52
C PHE A 106 11.40 5.12 13.75
N PHE A 107 12.36 5.34 14.65
CA PHE A 107 12.80 6.69 14.97
C PHE A 107 13.33 7.42 13.74
N VAL A 108 14.16 6.77 12.94
CA VAL A 108 14.68 7.33 11.69
C VAL A 108 13.54 7.64 10.71
N ALA A 109 12.58 6.72 10.51
CA ALA A 109 11.47 6.97 9.60
C ALA A 109 10.52 8.09 10.09
N PHE A 110 10.34 8.21 11.40
CA PHE A 110 9.56 9.31 11.99
C PHE A 110 10.20 10.68 11.70
N LEU A 111 11.53 10.79 11.78
CA LEU A 111 12.25 11.99 11.34
C LEU A 111 12.00 12.27 9.86
N GLY A 112 11.99 11.25 9.02
CA GLY A 112 11.68 11.40 7.59
C GLY A 112 10.27 11.94 7.35
N LEU A 113 9.26 11.45 8.08
CA LEU A 113 7.89 11.97 8.03
C LEU A 113 7.82 13.45 8.46
N TYR A 114 8.57 13.83 9.49
CA TYR A 114 8.67 15.21 9.95
C TYR A 114 9.20 16.14 8.84
N TYR A 115 10.26 15.72 8.13
CA TYR A 115 10.79 16.49 7.00
C TYR A 115 9.81 16.58 5.82
N ILE A 116 9.07 15.49 5.52
CA ILE A 116 8.05 15.49 4.45
C ILE A 116 6.89 16.44 4.78
N GLY A 117 6.49 16.53 6.06
CA GLY A 117 5.42 17.43 6.51
C GLY A 117 5.71 18.91 6.28
N GLY A 118 6.93 19.28 5.87
CA GLY A 118 7.26 20.63 5.44
C GLY A 118 7.30 21.66 6.57
N ILE A 119 7.44 21.22 7.84
CA ILE A 119 7.42 22.13 9.01
C ILE A 119 8.54 23.18 8.93
N ASN A 120 9.56 22.93 8.12
CA ASN A 120 10.70 23.85 7.92
C ASN A 120 10.66 24.62 6.59
N ASP A 121 9.71 24.35 5.69
CA ASP A 121 9.59 25.08 4.43
C ASP A 121 8.73 26.33 4.61
N VAL A 122 9.38 27.48 4.69
CA VAL A 122 8.74 28.81 4.77
C VAL A 122 7.96 29.14 3.49
N ASN A 123 8.14 28.39 2.42
CA ASN A 123 7.43 28.53 1.15
C ASN A 123 6.17 27.67 1.14
N LEU A 124 5.02 28.25 1.46
CA LEU A 124 3.68 27.64 1.48
C LEU A 124 3.27 26.90 0.16
N VAL A 125 3.99 27.09 -0.93
CA VAL A 125 3.69 26.51 -2.26
C VAL A 125 3.86 24.99 -2.28
N PHE A 126 4.63 24.40 -1.37
CA PHE A 126 4.90 22.96 -1.31
C PHE A 126 4.37 22.28 -0.04
N SER A 127 3.56 22.98 0.77
CA SER A 127 3.01 22.42 2.01
C SER A 127 1.95 21.36 1.70
N ILE A 128 2.15 20.16 2.21
CA ILE A 128 1.13 19.10 2.19
C ILE A 128 0.09 19.43 3.27
N PRO A 129 -1.22 19.44 2.96
CA PRO A 129 -2.23 19.64 3.99
C PRO A 129 -2.07 18.61 5.11
N GLY A 130 -2.03 19.06 6.37
CA GLY A 130 -1.82 18.17 7.53
C GLY A 130 -2.83 17.03 7.60
N PHE A 131 -4.08 17.29 7.18
CA PHE A 131 -5.11 16.25 7.11
C PHE A 131 -4.83 15.23 6.01
N ALA A 132 -4.29 15.64 4.85
CA ALA A 132 -3.88 14.70 3.80
C ALA A 132 -2.71 13.80 4.26
N LEU A 133 -1.75 14.38 5.00
CA LEU A 133 -0.66 13.64 5.63
C LEU A 133 -1.19 12.62 6.64
N PHE A 134 -2.08 13.06 7.54
CA PHE A 134 -2.73 12.19 8.53
C PHE A 134 -3.45 11.01 7.86
N LEU A 135 -4.26 11.27 6.83
CA LEU A 135 -4.96 10.21 6.09
C LEU A 135 -4.00 9.23 5.40
N THR A 136 -2.89 9.71 4.86
CA THR A 136 -1.90 8.83 4.21
C THR A 136 -1.19 7.95 5.24
N VAL A 137 -0.89 8.47 6.43
CA VAL A 137 -0.35 7.69 7.54
C VAL A 137 -1.40 6.68 8.05
N ALA A 138 -2.67 7.07 8.17
CA ALA A 138 -3.76 6.17 8.51
C ALA A 138 -3.93 5.05 7.48
N ALA A 139 -3.80 5.36 6.19
CA ALA A 139 -3.80 4.36 5.12
C ALA A 139 -2.67 3.34 5.31
N ALA A 140 -1.46 3.79 5.69
CA ALA A 140 -0.35 2.92 6.02
C ALA A 140 -0.64 2.02 7.24
N ALA A 141 -1.31 2.55 8.26
CA ALA A 141 -1.73 1.78 9.43
C ALA A 141 -2.76 0.70 9.05
N PHE A 142 -3.76 1.03 8.23
CA PHE A 142 -4.72 0.03 7.70
C PHE A 142 -4.03 -1.06 6.89
N TRP A 143 -3.00 -0.72 6.11
CA TRP A 143 -2.19 -1.74 5.44
C TRP A 143 -1.40 -2.58 6.45
N GLY A 144 -0.78 -1.94 7.44
CA GLY A 144 -0.02 -2.64 8.49
C GLY A 144 -0.86 -3.69 9.23
N ILE A 145 -2.09 -3.34 9.64
CA ILE A 145 -2.98 -4.31 10.30
C ILE A 145 -3.45 -5.42 9.34
N SER A 146 -3.66 -5.11 8.04
CA SER A 146 -4.02 -6.12 7.05
C SER A 146 -2.93 -7.19 6.89
N ASN A 147 -1.65 -6.81 6.96
CA ASN A 147 -0.54 -7.75 6.95
C ASN A 147 -0.57 -8.71 8.14
N VAL A 148 -0.96 -8.23 9.33
CA VAL A 148 -1.12 -9.08 10.51
C VAL A 148 -2.33 -10.03 10.35
N ILE A 149 -3.43 -9.55 9.75
CA ILE A 149 -4.60 -10.38 9.43
C ILE A 149 -4.21 -11.53 8.48
N VAL A 150 -3.41 -11.25 7.44
CA VAL A 150 -2.89 -12.29 6.53
C VAL A 150 -2.05 -13.32 7.28
N ARG A 151 -1.19 -12.89 8.22
CA ARG A 151 -0.38 -13.81 9.03
C ARG A 151 -1.25 -14.68 9.93
N LEU A 152 -2.26 -14.10 10.60
CA LEU A 152 -3.22 -14.87 11.40
C LEU A 152 -3.99 -15.89 10.55
N ALA A 153 -4.46 -15.49 9.36
CA ALA A 153 -5.13 -16.37 8.41
C ALA A 153 -4.21 -17.49 7.93
N SER A 154 -2.93 -17.18 7.65
CA SER A 154 -1.93 -18.17 7.23
C SER A 154 -1.62 -19.18 8.35
N HIS A 155 -1.46 -18.73 9.60
CA HIS A 155 -1.26 -19.61 10.74
C HIS A 155 -2.48 -20.54 10.94
N LYS A 156 -3.69 -20.01 10.76
CA LYS A 156 -4.91 -20.79 10.88
C LYS A 156 -5.06 -21.84 9.76
N ALA A 157 -4.70 -21.48 8.51
CA ALA A 157 -4.66 -22.43 7.41
C ALA A 157 -3.63 -23.54 7.66
N ALA A 158 -2.42 -23.16 8.08
CA ALA A 158 -1.34 -24.10 8.40
C ALA A 158 -1.71 -25.10 9.52
N SER A 159 -2.46 -24.66 10.55
CA SER A 159 -2.95 -25.55 11.62
C SER A 159 -3.96 -26.60 11.13
N ARG A 160 -4.47 -26.44 9.90
CA ARG A 160 -5.37 -27.40 9.22
C ARG A 160 -4.63 -28.20 8.11
N GLY A 161 -3.30 -28.05 8.02
CA GLY A 161 -2.49 -28.69 6.95
C GLY A 161 -2.62 -28.02 5.59
N GLU A 162 -3.20 -26.82 5.52
CA GLU A 162 -3.46 -26.09 4.28
C GLU A 162 -2.49 -24.90 4.13
N LYS A 163 -2.25 -24.47 2.90
CA LYS A 163 -1.54 -23.22 2.60
C LYS A 163 -2.55 -22.14 2.18
N LEU A 164 -2.41 -20.95 2.76
CA LEU A 164 -3.20 -19.81 2.32
C LEU A 164 -2.73 -19.40 0.92
N ASP A 165 -3.62 -19.51 -0.06
CA ASP A 165 -3.40 -18.93 -1.38
C ASP A 165 -3.72 -17.42 -1.33
N THR A 166 -2.68 -16.61 -1.49
CA THR A 166 -2.77 -15.14 -1.44
C THR A 166 -3.67 -14.60 -2.56
N LEU A 167 -3.63 -15.20 -3.76
CA LEU A 167 -4.46 -14.74 -4.86
C LEU A 167 -5.95 -14.99 -4.58
N SER A 168 -6.28 -16.14 -4.02
CA SER A 168 -7.65 -16.44 -3.56
C SER A 168 -8.11 -15.46 -2.48
N LEU A 169 -7.25 -15.12 -1.52
CA LEU A 169 -7.56 -14.12 -0.50
C LEU A 169 -7.85 -12.75 -1.13
N VAL A 170 -6.98 -12.28 -2.03
CA VAL A 170 -7.16 -10.99 -2.74
C VAL A 170 -8.45 -10.99 -3.55
N ALA A 171 -8.71 -12.03 -4.32
CA ALA A 171 -9.91 -12.14 -5.16
C ALA A 171 -11.20 -12.02 -4.33
N TRP A 172 -11.32 -12.84 -3.29
CA TRP A 172 -12.53 -12.91 -2.47
C TRP A 172 -12.69 -11.73 -1.53
N SER A 173 -11.61 -11.19 -0.98
CA SER A 173 -11.66 -9.98 -0.16
C SER A 173 -11.98 -8.72 -0.98
N SER A 174 -11.72 -8.72 -2.27
CA SER A 174 -12.07 -7.60 -3.17
C SER A 174 -13.59 -7.41 -3.34
N LEU A 175 -14.41 -8.39 -2.94
CA LEU A 175 -15.87 -8.24 -2.87
C LEU A 175 -16.34 -7.33 -1.73
N VAL A 176 -15.51 -7.14 -0.70
CA VAL A 176 -15.90 -6.44 0.53
C VAL A 176 -15.89 -4.91 0.36
N PRO A 177 -14.84 -4.28 -0.22
CA PRO A 177 -14.73 -2.82 -0.29
C PRO A 177 -15.80 -2.10 -1.11
N PRO A 178 -16.37 -2.65 -2.20
CA PRO A 178 -17.31 -1.91 -3.04
C PRO A 178 -18.51 -1.36 -2.27
N LEU A 179 -19.11 -2.14 -1.38
CA LEU A 179 -20.28 -1.69 -0.62
C LEU A 179 -19.98 -0.50 0.30
N PRO A 180 -19.02 -0.55 1.24
CA PRO A 180 -18.72 0.58 2.10
C PRO A 180 -18.13 1.77 1.33
N LEU A 181 -17.40 1.55 0.23
CA LEU A 181 -16.91 2.64 -0.62
C LEU A 181 -18.04 3.34 -1.36
N LEU A 182 -19.02 2.61 -1.91
CA LEU A 182 -20.20 3.21 -2.52
C LEU A 182 -21.08 3.95 -1.49
N ALA A 183 -21.26 3.37 -0.31
CA ALA A 183 -21.95 4.06 0.78
C ALA A 183 -21.23 5.38 1.14
N MET A 184 -19.90 5.37 1.24
CA MET A 184 -19.11 6.57 1.50
C MET A 184 -19.16 7.57 0.34
N ALA A 185 -19.19 7.09 -0.92
CA ALA A 185 -19.39 7.94 -2.08
C ALA A 185 -20.71 8.69 -2.01
N LEU A 186 -21.81 8.00 -1.65
CA LEU A 186 -23.14 8.61 -1.48
C LEU A 186 -23.23 9.60 -0.31
N LEU A 187 -22.36 9.45 0.70
CA LEU A 187 -22.29 10.42 1.82
C LEU A 187 -21.46 11.66 1.48
N MET A 188 -20.49 11.52 0.59
CA MET A 188 -19.57 12.61 0.23
C MET A 188 -20.00 13.39 -1.00
N ASP A 189 -20.65 12.71 -1.93
CA ASP A 189 -21.07 13.25 -3.24
C ASP A 189 -22.58 13.06 -3.43
N SER A 190 -23.20 13.98 -4.16
CA SER A 190 -24.63 13.82 -4.50
C SER A 190 -24.83 12.62 -5.44
N PRO A 191 -25.97 11.91 -5.34
CA PRO A 191 -26.31 10.85 -6.29
C PRO A 191 -26.26 11.30 -7.76
N ALA A 192 -26.63 12.55 -8.03
CA ALA A 192 -26.57 13.14 -9.36
C ALA A 192 -25.11 13.27 -9.86
N THR A 193 -24.18 13.69 -9.00
CA THR A 193 -22.74 13.77 -9.33
C THR A 193 -22.19 12.39 -9.65
N LEU A 194 -22.50 11.38 -8.83
CA LEU A 194 -22.04 10.01 -9.04
C LEU A 194 -22.58 9.44 -10.35
N TRP A 195 -23.88 9.64 -10.61
CA TRP A 195 -24.51 9.22 -11.85
C TRP A 195 -23.92 9.90 -13.09
N THR A 196 -23.74 11.22 -13.03
CA THR A 196 -23.12 11.99 -14.12
C THR A 196 -21.70 11.52 -14.41
N SER A 197 -20.91 11.23 -13.37
CA SER A 197 -19.55 10.71 -13.50
C SER A 197 -19.50 9.32 -14.14
N LEU A 198 -20.52 8.47 -13.89
CA LEU A 198 -20.64 7.17 -14.54
C LEU A 198 -21.09 7.27 -15.99
N MET A 199 -22.06 8.15 -16.29
CA MET A 199 -22.58 8.31 -17.66
C MET A 199 -21.57 8.99 -18.58
N ASN A 200 -20.74 9.89 -18.05
CA ASN A 200 -19.73 10.64 -18.79
C ASN A 200 -18.30 10.16 -18.45
N ILE A 201 -18.15 8.85 -18.22
CA ILE A 201 -16.86 8.29 -17.85
C ILE A 201 -15.81 8.54 -18.93
N LYS A 202 -14.69 9.16 -18.55
CA LYS A 202 -13.61 9.49 -19.48
C LYS A 202 -12.63 8.33 -19.63
N GLY A 203 -11.89 8.33 -20.74
CA GLY A 203 -10.88 7.31 -21.03
C GLY A 203 -9.79 7.20 -19.96
N SER A 204 -9.41 8.33 -19.33
CA SER A 204 -8.48 8.38 -18.17
C SER A 204 -8.99 7.60 -16.96
N ALA A 205 -10.28 7.73 -16.64
CA ALA A 205 -10.90 6.99 -15.54
C ALA A 205 -11.00 5.49 -15.85
N ILE A 206 -11.42 5.14 -17.11
CA ILE A 206 -11.44 3.73 -17.57
C ILE A 206 -10.03 3.12 -17.49
N PHE A 207 -9.03 3.81 -18.01
CA PHE A 207 -7.63 3.38 -17.92
C PHE A 207 -7.21 3.16 -16.47
N SER A 208 -7.53 4.11 -15.57
CA SER A 208 -7.17 4.03 -14.16
C SER A 208 -7.83 2.83 -13.49
N ILE A 209 -9.12 2.60 -13.70
CA ILE A 209 -9.83 1.45 -13.16
C ILE A 209 -9.20 0.15 -13.66
N ALA A 210 -8.99 0.03 -14.98
CA ALA A 210 -8.43 -1.16 -15.60
C ALA A 210 -6.99 -1.43 -15.12
N TYR A 211 -6.15 -0.41 -15.09
CA TYR A 211 -4.76 -0.55 -14.60
C TYR A 211 -4.72 -0.96 -13.13
N LEU A 212 -5.50 -0.32 -12.26
CA LEU A 212 -5.52 -0.61 -10.83
C LEU A 212 -6.11 -2.00 -10.53
N ALA A 213 -7.17 -2.40 -11.25
CA ALA A 213 -7.79 -3.70 -11.08
C ALA A 213 -6.90 -4.82 -11.64
N TYR A 214 -6.56 -4.75 -12.91
CA TYR A 214 -5.89 -5.86 -13.62
C TYR A 214 -4.37 -5.79 -13.50
N GLY A 215 -3.78 -4.63 -13.73
CA GLY A 215 -2.34 -4.42 -13.66
C GLY A 215 -1.83 -4.48 -12.22
N GLY A 216 -2.30 -3.55 -11.39
CA GLY A 216 -1.82 -3.39 -10.00
C GLY A 216 -2.21 -4.57 -9.11
N THR A 217 -3.49 -4.96 -9.14
CA THR A 217 -3.99 -5.98 -8.20
C THR A 217 -3.77 -7.39 -8.74
N ILE A 218 -4.28 -7.76 -9.91
CA ILE A 218 -4.23 -9.15 -10.38
C ILE A 218 -2.82 -9.50 -10.84
N LEU A 219 -2.28 -8.79 -11.81
CA LEU A 219 -0.97 -9.10 -12.37
C LEU A 219 0.14 -8.87 -11.33
N GLY A 220 0.11 -7.75 -10.62
CA GLY A 220 1.09 -7.42 -9.59
C GLY A 220 1.14 -8.46 -8.48
N SER A 221 -0.01 -8.82 -7.91
CA SER A 221 -0.09 -9.84 -6.86
C SER A 221 0.28 -11.23 -7.34
N THR A 222 -0.11 -11.60 -8.56
CA THR A 222 0.24 -12.91 -9.15
C THR A 222 1.75 -13.02 -9.36
N CYS A 223 2.38 -12.01 -9.95
CA CYS A 223 3.84 -12.00 -10.16
C CYS A 223 4.59 -12.05 -8.82
N TRP A 224 4.15 -11.27 -7.83
CA TRP A 224 4.76 -11.26 -6.50
C TRP A 224 4.63 -12.60 -5.80
N SER A 225 3.45 -13.20 -5.80
CA SER A 225 3.22 -14.52 -5.22
C SER A 225 4.08 -15.60 -5.89
N ARG A 226 4.19 -15.57 -7.22
CA ARG A 226 5.06 -16.51 -7.97
C ARG A 226 6.54 -16.34 -7.63
N LEU A 227 7.01 -15.12 -7.42
CA LEU A 227 8.39 -14.87 -6.99
C LEU A 227 8.64 -15.45 -5.60
N LEU A 228 7.73 -15.23 -4.66
CA LEU A 228 7.84 -15.74 -3.29
C LEU A 228 7.75 -17.27 -3.20
N THR A 229 7.10 -17.95 -4.17
CA THR A 229 7.07 -19.41 -4.21
C THR A 229 8.36 -20.02 -4.77
N LYS A 230 9.07 -19.28 -5.65
CA LYS A 230 10.29 -19.77 -6.32
C LYS A 230 11.58 -19.37 -5.62
N HIS A 231 11.57 -18.33 -4.82
CA HIS A 231 12.77 -17.77 -4.20
C HIS A 231 12.54 -17.49 -2.71
N PRO A 232 13.59 -17.55 -1.87
CA PRO A 232 13.50 -17.18 -0.47
C PRO A 232 13.00 -15.75 -0.30
N ALA A 233 12.06 -15.54 0.63
CA ALA A 233 11.46 -14.22 0.87
C ALA A 233 12.50 -13.12 1.16
N GLY A 234 13.60 -13.47 1.84
CA GLY A 234 14.70 -12.53 2.12
C GLY A 234 15.41 -11.99 0.87
N SER A 235 15.41 -12.75 -0.23
CA SER A 235 15.97 -12.30 -1.51
C SER A 235 15.01 -11.41 -2.29
N ILE A 236 13.70 -11.58 -2.09
CA ILE A 236 12.65 -10.84 -2.83
C ILE A 236 12.24 -9.56 -2.10
N ALA A 237 12.23 -9.56 -0.75
CA ALA A 237 11.79 -8.43 0.04
C ALA A 237 12.48 -7.08 -0.31
N PRO A 238 13.80 -7.01 -0.60
CA PRO A 238 14.43 -5.75 -0.98
C PRO A 238 13.84 -5.10 -2.24
N PHE A 239 13.28 -5.89 -3.17
CA PHE A 239 12.65 -5.34 -4.38
C PHE A 239 11.38 -4.53 -4.08
N SER A 240 10.77 -4.72 -2.92
CA SER A 240 9.63 -3.87 -2.50
C SER A 240 10.02 -2.40 -2.33
N LEU A 241 11.29 -2.10 -2.02
CA LEU A 241 11.81 -0.74 -1.93
C LEU A 241 11.86 -0.01 -3.29
N LEU A 242 11.78 -0.75 -4.40
CA LEU A 242 11.64 -0.15 -5.73
C LEU A 242 10.25 0.49 -5.93
N VAL A 243 9.25 0.09 -5.17
CA VAL A 243 7.88 0.64 -5.27
C VAL A 243 7.86 2.15 -4.99
N PRO A 244 8.33 2.64 -3.84
CA PRO A 244 8.33 4.07 -3.56
C PRO A 244 9.28 4.85 -4.47
N ILE A 245 10.44 4.28 -4.83
CA ILE A 245 11.39 4.93 -5.75
C ILE A 245 10.75 5.12 -7.13
N SER A 246 10.18 4.05 -7.69
CA SER A 246 9.50 4.15 -8.99
C SER A 246 8.23 5.01 -8.91
N GLY A 247 7.51 5.01 -7.79
CA GLY A 247 6.36 5.87 -7.57
C GLY A 247 6.71 7.35 -7.61
N LEU A 248 7.80 7.73 -6.96
CA LEU A 248 8.33 9.08 -6.95
C LEU A 248 8.76 9.53 -8.36
N LEU A 249 9.56 8.72 -9.04
CA LEU A 249 10.07 9.02 -10.37
C LEU A 249 8.94 9.11 -11.42
N ILE A 250 7.98 8.18 -11.39
CA ILE A 250 6.85 8.19 -12.33
C ILE A 250 5.96 9.40 -12.08
N ALA A 251 5.66 9.75 -10.82
CA ALA A 251 4.86 10.92 -10.49
C ALA A 251 5.54 12.21 -10.97
N GLN A 252 6.86 12.33 -10.83
CA GLN A 252 7.62 13.47 -11.30
C GLN A 252 7.59 13.60 -12.84
N VAL A 253 7.75 12.48 -13.55
CA VAL A 253 7.82 12.49 -15.03
C VAL A 253 6.42 12.65 -15.64
N VAL A 254 5.40 11.96 -15.09
CA VAL A 254 4.05 11.88 -15.70
C VAL A 254 3.15 13.01 -15.22
N LEU A 255 3.20 13.35 -13.94
CA LEU A 255 2.34 14.38 -13.34
C LEU A 255 3.04 15.75 -13.22
N GLY A 256 4.34 15.83 -13.51
CA GLY A 256 5.12 17.06 -13.32
C GLY A 256 5.25 17.45 -11.84
N GLU A 257 5.09 16.52 -10.89
CA GLU A 257 5.22 16.81 -9.47
C GLU A 257 6.63 17.31 -9.16
N ARG A 258 6.72 18.49 -8.55
CA ARG A 258 7.99 19.05 -8.07
C ARG A 258 8.06 18.86 -6.56
N LEU A 259 9.08 18.18 -6.11
CA LEU A 259 9.33 17.94 -4.69
C LEU A 259 10.30 18.98 -4.15
N SER A 260 10.05 19.47 -2.94
CA SER A 260 10.99 20.31 -2.22
C SER A 260 12.22 19.51 -1.78
N ALA A 261 13.31 20.21 -1.46
CA ALA A 261 14.52 19.57 -0.93
C ALA A 261 14.23 18.82 0.38
N SER A 262 13.37 19.35 1.24
CA SER A 262 12.94 18.71 2.48
C SER A 262 12.15 17.41 2.22
N GLN A 263 11.28 17.38 1.20
CA GLN A 263 10.54 16.19 0.81
C GLN A 263 11.46 15.09 0.24
N TRP A 264 12.46 15.46 -0.56
CA TRP A 264 13.49 14.53 -1.01
C TRP A 264 14.31 13.96 0.15
N LEU A 265 14.78 14.82 1.05
CA LEU A 265 15.52 14.41 2.23
C LEU A 265 14.68 13.50 3.13
N GLY A 266 13.45 13.89 3.41
CA GLY A 266 12.52 13.07 4.21
C GLY A 266 12.24 11.70 3.60
N SER A 267 12.08 11.65 2.27
CA SER A 267 11.91 10.39 1.53
C SER A 267 13.14 9.47 1.66
N ALA A 268 14.33 10.02 1.53
CA ALA A 268 15.59 9.28 1.71
C ALA A 268 15.73 8.76 3.16
N ILE A 269 15.35 9.57 4.16
CA ILE A 269 15.38 9.19 5.57
C ILE A 269 14.38 8.06 5.85
N ILE A 270 13.15 8.09 5.29
CA ILE A 270 12.19 6.98 5.42
C ILE A 270 12.77 5.69 4.83
N LEU A 271 13.35 5.74 3.64
CA LEU A 271 13.98 4.57 3.03
C LEU A 271 15.12 4.02 3.89
N LEU A 272 15.95 4.90 4.46
CA LEU A 272 17.01 4.50 5.39
C LEU A 272 16.43 3.80 6.63
N GLY A 273 15.37 4.35 7.23
CA GLY A 273 14.66 3.72 8.35
C GLY A 273 14.13 2.32 8.00
N LEU A 274 13.56 2.14 6.80
CA LEU A 274 13.10 0.85 6.31
C LEU A 274 14.25 -0.15 6.12
N ILE A 275 15.38 0.29 5.58
CA ILE A 275 16.58 -0.55 5.41
C ILE A 275 17.08 -1.00 6.78
N ILE A 276 17.24 -0.09 7.75
CA ILE A 276 17.66 -0.40 9.13
C ILE A 276 16.70 -1.43 9.75
N CYS A 277 15.38 -1.22 9.59
CA CYS A 277 14.36 -2.11 10.14
C CYS A 277 14.45 -3.53 9.58
N ASN A 278 14.68 -3.68 8.27
CA ASN A 278 14.62 -4.96 7.56
C ASN A 278 15.97 -5.69 7.46
N THR A 279 17.11 -5.00 7.60
CA THR A 279 18.42 -5.62 7.41
C THR A 279 18.80 -6.49 8.61
N ASN A 280 19.12 -7.75 8.36
CA ASN A 280 19.64 -8.65 9.37
C ASN A 280 21.19 -8.61 9.34
N PHE A 281 21.78 -7.69 10.10
CA PHE A 281 23.24 -7.49 10.15
C PHE A 281 24.04 -8.76 10.52
N SER A 282 23.43 -9.71 11.22
CA SER A 282 24.06 -11.01 11.48
C SER A 282 24.27 -11.83 10.21
N SER A 283 23.33 -11.79 9.28
CA SER A 283 23.48 -12.48 7.99
C SER A 283 24.53 -11.80 7.09
N LEU A 284 24.63 -10.47 7.15
CA LEU A 284 25.69 -9.73 6.44
C LEU A 284 27.08 -10.06 6.98
N ARG A 285 27.19 -10.19 8.30
CA ARG A 285 28.46 -10.54 8.98
C ARG A 285 28.93 -11.95 8.59
N ILE A 286 28.01 -12.91 8.47
CA ILE A 286 28.30 -14.28 8.01
C ILE A 286 28.71 -14.29 6.53
N MET A 287 28.04 -13.51 5.67
CA MET A 287 28.45 -13.39 4.26
C MET A 287 29.82 -12.73 4.07
N LEU A 288 30.17 -11.76 4.91
CA LEU A 288 31.47 -11.09 4.87
C LEU A 288 32.58 -11.92 5.53
N SER A 289 32.27 -12.71 6.58
CA SER A 289 33.23 -13.59 7.23
C SER A 289 33.46 -14.90 6.47
N GLY A 290 32.50 -15.38 5.68
CA GLY A 290 32.64 -16.58 4.85
C GLY A 290 33.53 -16.41 3.61
N ARG A 291 34.03 -15.20 3.34
CA ARG A 291 34.99 -14.92 2.26
C ARG A 291 36.47 -15.01 2.67
N SER A 292 36.76 -15.23 3.97
CA SER A 292 38.15 -15.32 4.46
C SER A 292 38.63 -16.73 4.77
N GLY A 293 37.94 -17.77 4.29
CA GLY A 293 38.25 -19.16 4.56
C GLY A 293 38.41 -20.05 3.34
N ASN A 294 39.06 -19.57 2.27
CA ASN A 294 39.61 -20.42 1.21
C ASN A 294 40.83 -19.70 0.60
N SER A 295 41.95 -19.92 1.22
CA SER A 295 43.31 -19.78 0.67
C SER A 295 44.11 -21.01 1.03
#